data_c3787df8ea715f9e0833ad11394307ee
#
_entry.id   c3787df8ea715f9e0833ad11394307ee
#
_cell.length_a   1.000
_cell.length_b   1.000
_cell.length_c   1.000
_cell.angle_alpha   90.00
_cell.angle_beta   90.00
_cell.angle_gamma   90.00
#
_symmetry.space_group_name_H-M   'P 1'
#
loop_
_entity.id
_entity.type
_entity.pdbx_description
1 polymer ?
#
loop_
_entity_poly.entity_id
_entity_poly.type
_entity_poly.pdbx_seq_one_letter_code
_entity_poly.pdbx_strand_id
1 'polypeptide(L)'
;MIMKWFEAYDIISSGGMVKREGWEMGTYIMLTEDLDNDEESCLINEKDEFVTVEMTDLQADDWIEYDPHYRPFEEYTDKEFYIYVKELCRAKMEYQGKVLASRLRFMAERNDCLPVWEMDKGLKYFIVFSNHQYRIESTHKEYYPNTVYFTNKEVCQVALNTYRYSFDLVRKLDWQYNLLLVMDYTREELNQIHRMLETV
;
A
#
# COMPACT_ATOMS: atom_id res chain seq x y z
N MET A 1 -7.60 10.62 8.23
CA MET A 1 -8.15 9.76 9.32
C MET A 1 -8.12 10.58 10.59
N ILE A 2 -9.22 10.65 11.33
CA ILE A 2 -9.28 11.36 12.63
C ILE A 2 -8.69 10.45 13.70
N MET A 3 -7.85 10.99 14.57
CA MET A 3 -7.09 10.21 15.56
C MET A 3 -6.91 10.98 16.88
N LYS A 4 -6.50 10.26 17.91
CA LYS A 4 -6.13 10.85 19.22
C LYS A 4 -4.68 11.31 19.20
N TRP A 5 -4.31 12.14 20.19
CA TRP A 5 -2.96 12.68 20.29
C TRP A 5 -1.84 11.62 20.25
N PHE A 6 -1.98 10.50 20.93
CA PHE A 6 -0.92 9.49 20.95
C PHE A 6 -0.67 8.85 19.59
N GLU A 7 -1.72 8.70 18.76
CA GLU A 7 -1.63 8.22 17.37
C GLU A 7 -1.00 9.30 16.46
N ALA A 8 -1.36 10.57 16.70
CA ALA A 8 -0.76 11.71 16.03
C ALA A 8 0.74 11.84 16.39
N TYR A 9 1.10 11.59 17.64
CA TYR A 9 2.50 11.60 18.08
C TYR A 9 3.34 10.50 17.43
N ASP A 10 2.76 9.32 17.15
CA ASP A 10 3.44 8.25 16.41
C ASP A 10 3.80 8.70 14.99
N ILE A 11 2.90 9.47 14.33
CA ILE A 11 3.17 10.06 13.01
C ILE A 11 4.28 11.09 13.08
N ILE A 12 4.22 12.01 14.06
CA ILE A 12 5.24 13.04 14.27
C ILE A 12 6.61 12.39 14.53
N SER A 13 6.65 11.38 15.39
CA SER A 13 7.88 10.66 15.74
C SER A 13 8.49 9.90 14.56
N SER A 14 7.70 9.62 13.53
CA SER A 14 8.12 9.02 12.26
C SER A 14 8.55 10.05 11.22
N GLY A 15 8.61 11.34 11.58
CA GLY A 15 8.96 12.44 10.67
C GLY A 15 7.78 13.00 9.90
N GLY A 16 6.56 12.61 10.22
CA GLY A 16 5.33 13.15 9.62
C GLY A 16 4.89 14.45 10.28
N MET A 17 3.83 15.04 9.72
CA MET A 17 3.20 16.26 10.20
C MET A 17 1.75 15.97 10.58
N VAL A 18 1.24 16.67 11.59
CA VAL A 18 -0.17 16.55 12.01
C VAL A 18 -0.79 17.92 12.28
N LYS A 19 -2.11 17.98 12.22
CA LYS A 19 -2.88 19.17 12.62
C LYS A 19 -4.20 18.75 13.26
N ARG A 20 -4.89 19.70 13.89
CA ARG A 20 -6.28 19.54 14.29
C ARG A 20 -7.19 19.73 13.06
N GLU A 21 -8.30 19.00 12.97
CA GLU A 21 -9.25 19.10 11.85
C GLU A 21 -9.76 20.52 11.64
N GLY A 22 -9.98 21.25 12.74
CA GLY A 22 -10.46 22.64 12.71
C GLY A 22 -9.39 23.72 12.47
N TRP A 23 -8.11 23.37 12.34
CA TRP A 23 -7.06 24.35 12.07
C TRP A 23 -7.09 24.85 10.63
N GLU A 24 -6.63 26.09 10.43
CA GLU A 24 -6.52 26.68 9.09
C GLU A 24 -5.62 25.83 8.18
N MET A 25 -5.84 25.95 6.87
CA MET A 25 -4.98 25.28 5.89
C MET A 25 -3.56 25.87 5.98
N GLY A 26 -2.57 25.00 6.02
CA GLY A 26 -1.17 25.39 6.18
C GLY A 26 -0.66 25.33 7.62
N THR A 27 -1.54 25.26 8.62
CA THR A 27 -1.13 25.10 10.03
C THR A 27 -0.89 23.62 10.35
N TYR A 28 0.27 23.30 10.87
CA TYR A 28 0.65 21.95 11.29
C TYR A 28 1.70 21.97 12.41
N ILE A 29 1.94 20.85 13.00
CA ILE A 29 3.09 20.62 13.89
C ILE A 29 3.88 19.39 13.44
N MET A 30 5.18 19.43 13.65
CA MET A 30 6.10 18.35 13.37
C MET A 30 7.22 18.30 14.43
N LEU A 31 7.95 17.20 14.48
CA LEU A 31 9.15 17.07 15.29
C LEU A 31 10.35 17.55 14.48
N THR A 32 11.24 18.30 15.13
CA THR A 32 12.56 18.65 14.59
C THR A 32 13.62 18.35 15.63
N GLU A 33 14.85 18.15 15.19
CA GLU A 33 16.00 18.12 16.10
C GLU A 33 16.31 19.55 16.53
N ASP A 34 16.49 19.77 17.82
CA ASP A 34 16.96 21.07 18.34
C ASP A 34 18.42 21.24 17.95
N LEU A 35 18.68 22.14 17.01
CA LEU A 35 20.03 22.41 16.50
C LEU A 35 20.98 23.01 17.54
N ASP A 36 20.44 23.53 18.65
CA ASP A 36 21.22 24.11 19.74
C ASP A 36 21.47 23.09 20.88
N ASN A 37 20.78 21.96 20.87
CA ASN A 37 20.87 20.91 21.85
C ASN A 37 20.81 19.53 21.16
N ASP A 38 21.98 18.95 20.89
CA ASP A 38 22.16 17.71 20.09
C ASP A 38 21.37 16.46 20.58
N GLU A 39 20.59 16.56 21.66
CA GLU A 39 19.88 15.44 22.28
C GLU A 39 18.36 15.68 22.48
N GLU A 40 17.82 16.86 22.19
CA GLU A 40 16.40 17.15 22.44
C GLU A 40 15.65 17.41 21.14
N SER A 41 14.65 16.55 20.87
CA SER A 41 13.69 16.80 19.81
C SER A 41 12.57 17.72 20.30
N CYS A 42 12.21 18.71 19.53
CA CYS A 42 11.17 19.67 19.87
C CYS A 42 10.08 19.73 18.81
N LEU A 43 8.87 20.12 19.22
CA LEU A 43 7.77 20.35 18.30
C LEU A 43 7.84 21.78 17.75
N ILE A 44 7.68 21.91 16.44
CA ILE A 44 7.60 23.20 15.74
C ILE A 44 6.32 23.28 14.90
N ASN A 45 5.90 24.52 14.63
CA ASN A 45 4.81 24.82 13.72
C ASN A 45 5.32 25.14 12.30
N GLU A 46 4.40 25.51 11.40
CA GLU A 46 4.69 25.92 10.01
C GLU A 46 5.58 27.16 9.86
N LYS A 47 5.89 27.86 10.96
CA LYS A 47 6.78 29.04 10.99
C LYS A 47 8.12 28.75 11.64
N ASP A 48 8.41 27.47 11.91
CA ASP A 48 9.59 27.02 12.66
C ASP A 48 9.64 27.55 14.12
N GLU A 49 8.45 27.89 14.69
CA GLU A 49 8.34 28.33 16.09
C GLU A 49 8.06 27.12 16.99
N PHE A 50 8.69 27.10 18.17
CA PHE A 50 8.44 26.07 19.15
C PHE A 50 6.99 26.02 19.60
N VAL A 51 6.43 24.81 19.62
CA VAL A 51 5.03 24.57 20.04
C VAL A 51 5.02 23.82 21.35
N THR A 52 4.27 24.36 22.31
CA THR A 52 3.91 23.64 23.53
C THR A 52 2.53 23.02 23.34
N VAL A 53 2.44 21.72 23.49
CA VAL A 53 1.16 20.99 23.44
C VAL A 53 0.44 21.18 24.77
N GLU A 54 -0.72 21.78 24.76
CA GLU A 54 -1.52 22.00 25.94
C GLU A 54 -2.35 20.75 26.33
N MET A 55 -2.87 20.73 27.56
CA MET A 55 -3.70 19.62 28.02
C MET A 55 -4.95 19.41 27.16
N THR A 56 -5.50 20.46 26.59
CA THR A 56 -6.62 20.42 25.65
C THR A 56 -6.27 19.72 24.36
N ASP A 57 -5.03 19.85 23.88
CA ASP A 57 -4.52 19.19 22.69
C ASP A 57 -4.28 17.71 22.95
N LEU A 58 -3.74 17.38 24.13
CA LEU A 58 -3.53 15.97 24.55
C LEU A 58 -4.84 15.19 24.68
N GLN A 59 -5.95 15.89 25.04
CA GLN A 59 -7.28 15.30 25.19
C GLN A 59 -8.08 15.27 23.90
N ALA A 60 -7.59 15.94 22.86
CA ALA A 60 -8.29 16.03 21.60
C ALA A 60 -8.33 14.71 20.85
N ASP A 61 -9.42 14.48 20.15
CA ASP A 61 -9.66 13.30 19.31
C ASP A 61 -9.93 13.67 17.83
N ASP A 62 -9.51 14.88 17.42
CA ASP A 62 -9.67 15.44 16.08
C ASP A 62 -8.33 15.72 15.38
N TRP A 63 -7.28 15.02 15.76
CA TRP A 63 -6.00 15.07 15.06
C TRP A 63 -6.09 14.37 13.71
N ILE A 64 -5.43 14.95 12.71
CA ILE A 64 -5.30 14.37 11.36
C ILE A 64 -3.85 14.49 10.88
N GLU A 65 -3.41 13.52 10.10
CA GLU A 65 -2.15 13.61 9.37
C GLU A 65 -2.22 14.78 8.38
N TYR A 66 -1.18 15.61 8.35
CA TYR A 66 -1.07 16.75 7.45
C TYR A 66 -0.02 16.48 6.38
N ASP A 67 -0.42 16.58 5.14
CA ASP A 67 0.48 16.59 3.98
C ASP A 67 0.47 18.02 3.40
N PRO A 68 1.60 18.75 3.44
CA PRO A 68 1.68 20.10 2.87
C PRO A 68 1.42 20.14 1.37
N HIS A 69 1.53 18.99 0.71
CA HIS A 69 1.22 18.84 -0.71
C HIS A 69 -0.22 18.35 -0.97
N TYR A 70 -0.97 18.06 0.13
CA TYR A 70 -2.36 17.66 -0.01
C TYR A 70 -3.19 18.82 -0.58
N ARG A 71 -3.79 18.56 -1.73
CA ARG A 71 -4.86 19.38 -2.28
C ARG A 71 -6.13 18.54 -2.34
N PRO A 72 -7.29 19.10 -1.99
CA PRO A 72 -8.56 18.42 -2.21
C PRO A 72 -8.67 17.96 -3.67
N PHE A 73 -9.23 16.79 -3.89
CA PHE A 73 -9.35 16.22 -5.25
C PHE A 73 -10.13 17.12 -6.22
N GLU A 74 -10.99 17.97 -5.69
CA GLU A 74 -11.76 18.98 -6.42
C GLU A 74 -10.87 20.04 -7.07
N GLU A 75 -9.71 20.31 -6.49
CA GLU A 75 -8.71 21.28 -6.99
C GLU A 75 -7.75 20.69 -8.02
N TYR A 76 -7.76 19.38 -8.20
CA TYR A 76 -6.92 18.73 -9.21
C TYR A 76 -7.49 19.01 -10.60
N THR A 77 -6.63 19.37 -11.54
CA THR A 77 -7.00 19.29 -12.97
C THR A 77 -7.28 17.84 -13.35
N ASP A 78 -8.01 17.62 -14.43
CA ASP A 78 -8.32 16.25 -14.89
C ASP A 78 -7.05 15.44 -15.16
N LYS A 79 -6.00 16.09 -15.65
CA LYS A 79 -4.70 15.45 -15.89
C LYS A 79 -3.99 15.04 -14.58
N GLU A 80 -4.00 15.91 -13.58
CA GLU A 80 -3.40 15.59 -12.27
C GLU A 80 -4.17 14.47 -11.57
N PHE A 81 -5.49 14.52 -11.61
CA PHE A 81 -6.32 13.48 -11.03
C PHE A 81 -6.16 12.13 -11.75
N TYR A 82 -6.06 12.15 -13.07
CA TYR A 82 -5.74 10.94 -13.85
C TYR A 82 -4.40 10.33 -13.39
N ILE A 83 -3.34 11.15 -13.27
CA ILE A 83 -2.03 10.69 -12.82
C ILE A 83 -2.13 10.09 -11.42
N TYR A 84 -2.82 10.77 -10.51
CA TYR A 84 -3.04 10.29 -9.15
C TYR A 84 -3.75 8.93 -9.12
N VAL A 85 -4.88 8.79 -9.79
CA VAL A 85 -5.66 7.54 -9.84
C VAL A 85 -4.84 6.40 -10.44
N LYS A 86 -4.07 6.68 -11.49
CA LYS A 86 -3.17 5.70 -12.11
C LYS A 86 -2.10 5.21 -11.14
N GLU A 87 -1.42 6.13 -10.44
CA GLU A 87 -0.37 5.77 -9.48
C GLU A 87 -0.95 5.04 -8.25
N LEU A 88 -2.13 5.46 -7.77
CA LEU A 88 -2.85 4.74 -6.72
C LEU A 88 -3.19 3.30 -7.14
N CYS A 89 -3.69 3.11 -8.35
CA CYS A 89 -4.00 1.77 -8.89
C CYS A 89 -2.75 0.89 -8.94
N ARG A 90 -1.62 1.45 -9.41
CA ARG A 90 -0.33 0.75 -9.43
C ARG A 90 0.12 0.34 -8.02
N ALA A 91 0.10 1.29 -7.08
CA ALA A 91 0.50 1.03 -5.71
C ALA A 91 -0.35 -0.05 -5.03
N LYS A 92 -1.68 -0.01 -5.22
CA LYS A 92 -2.60 -1.04 -4.71
C LYS A 92 -2.33 -2.41 -5.34
N MET A 93 -2.10 -2.48 -6.64
CA MET A 93 -1.76 -3.72 -7.35
C MET A 93 -0.46 -4.33 -6.79
N GLU A 94 0.60 -3.52 -6.66
CA GLU A 94 1.89 -3.97 -6.13
C GLU A 94 1.77 -4.45 -4.67
N TYR A 95 1.04 -3.71 -3.84
CA TYR A 95 0.80 -4.09 -2.45
C TYR A 95 0.05 -5.42 -2.34
N GLN A 96 -1.06 -5.58 -3.03
CA GLN A 96 -1.85 -6.81 -3.02
C GLN A 96 -1.06 -8.00 -3.60
N GLY A 97 -0.24 -7.76 -4.62
CA GLY A 97 0.69 -8.76 -5.17
C GLY A 97 1.71 -9.24 -4.12
N LYS A 98 2.31 -8.32 -3.36
CA LYS A 98 3.25 -8.66 -2.28
C LYS A 98 2.56 -9.43 -1.15
N VAL A 99 1.36 -9.02 -0.75
CA VAL A 99 0.56 -9.72 0.28
C VAL A 99 0.24 -11.14 -0.17
N LEU A 100 -0.20 -11.33 -1.40
CA LEU A 100 -0.47 -12.64 -1.96
C LEU A 100 0.79 -13.51 -1.99
N ALA A 101 1.90 -12.99 -2.49
CA ALA A 101 3.18 -13.73 -2.54
C ALA A 101 3.65 -14.15 -1.14
N SER A 102 3.51 -13.27 -0.13
CA SER A 102 3.84 -13.58 1.26
C SER A 102 2.98 -14.71 1.83
N ARG A 103 1.67 -14.69 1.56
CA ARG A 103 0.74 -15.76 1.98
C ARG A 103 1.06 -17.10 1.33
N LEU A 104 1.41 -17.09 0.04
CA LEU A 104 1.79 -18.29 -0.69
C LEU A 104 3.11 -18.87 -0.17
N ARG A 105 4.12 -18.02 0.10
CA ARG A 105 5.39 -18.44 0.70
C ARG A 105 5.16 -19.06 2.08
N PHE A 106 4.39 -18.41 2.94
CA PHE A 106 4.05 -18.93 4.26
C PHE A 106 3.38 -20.31 4.17
N MET A 107 2.46 -20.51 3.22
CA MET A 107 1.84 -21.82 3.00
C MET A 107 2.85 -22.86 2.54
N ALA A 108 3.74 -22.51 1.63
CA ALA A 108 4.79 -23.41 1.14
C ALA A 108 5.76 -23.82 2.26
N GLU A 109 6.22 -22.87 3.06
CA GLU A 109 7.09 -23.09 4.22
C GLU A 109 6.44 -23.99 5.27
N ARG A 110 5.19 -23.71 5.64
CA ARG A 110 4.45 -24.48 6.65
C ARG A 110 4.23 -25.94 6.26
N ASN A 111 4.28 -26.24 4.96
CA ASN A 111 4.10 -27.60 4.43
C ASN A 111 5.41 -28.20 3.90
N ASP A 112 6.56 -27.62 4.24
CA ASP A 112 7.89 -28.05 3.76
C ASP A 112 7.97 -28.18 2.22
N CYS A 113 7.30 -27.28 1.51
CA CYS A 113 7.15 -27.32 0.06
C CYS A 113 7.81 -26.14 -0.65
N LEU A 114 8.56 -25.29 0.08
CA LEU A 114 9.33 -24.22 -0.55
C LEU A 114 10.60 -24.82 -1.19
N PRO A 115 10.84 -24.62 -2.49
CA PRO A 115 11.99 -25.23 -3.15
C PRO A 115 13.32 -24.60 -2.75
N VAL A 116 14.31 -25.45 -2.51
CA VAL A 116 15.73 -25.05 -2.45
C VAL A 116 16.34 -25.40 -3.81
N TRP A 117 16.41 -24.43 -4.70
CA TRP A 117 16.72 -24.63 -6.13
C TRP A 117 18.03 -25.39 -6.41
N GLU A 118 19.02 -25.24 -5.57
CA GLU A 118 20.32 -25.93 -5.69
C GLU A 118 20.23 -27.40 -5.35
N MET A 119 19.31 -27.78 -4.48
CA MET A 119 19.16 -29.13 -3.94
C MET A 119 18.02 -29.91 -4.59
N ASP A 120 16.94 -29.23 -4.92
CA ASP A 120 15.74 -29.85 -5.46
C ASP A 120 15.81 -29.99 -6.98
N LYS A 121 16.07 -31.17 -7.46
CA LYS A 121 16.11 -31.51 -8.92
C LYS A 121 14.72 -31.84 -9.50
N GLY A 122 13.70 -32.01 -8.66
CA GLY A 122 12.35 -32.34 -9.07
C GLY A 122 11.58 -31.18 -9.74
N LEU A 123 10.38 -31.48 -10.21
CA LEU A 123 9.45 -30.47 -10.73
C LEU A 123 8.99 -29.53 -9.60
N LYS A 124 8.90 -28.25 -9.92
CA LYS A 124 8.28 -27.21 -9.09
C LYS A 124 6.99 -26.76 -9.75
N TYR A 125 5.99 -26.51 -8.93
CA TYR A 125 4.67 -26.13 -9.36
C TYR A 125 4.40 -24.67 -9.01
N PHE A 126 3.73 -23.95 -9.88
CA PHE A 126 3.36 -22.56 -9.67
C PHE A 126 2.04 -22.24 -10.35
N ILE A 127 1.41 -21.15 -9.89
CA ILE A 127 0.08 -20.75 -10.35
C ILE A 127 0.23 -19.68 -11.41
N VAL A 128 -0.39 -19.91 -12.56
CA VAL A 128 -0.48 -18.94 -13.67
C VAL A 128 -1.94 -18.66 -14.02
N PHE A 129 -2.19 -17.49 -14.60
CA PHE A 129 -3.46 -17.16 -15.21
C PHE A 129 -3.29 -17.17 -16.74
N SER A 130 -3.97 -18.08 -17.41
CA SER A 130 -3.94 -18.19 -18.86
C SER A 130 -5.27 -18.68 -19.40
N ASN A 131 -5.66 -18.22 -20.60
CA ASN A 131 -6.94 -18.57 -21.23
C ASN A 131 -8.14 -18.39 -20.28
N HIS A 132 -8.19 -17.24 -19.59
CA HIS A 132 -9.25 -16.86 -18.66
C HIS A 132 -9.42 -17.75 -17.41
N GLN A 133 -8.44 -18.57 -17.09
CA GLN A 133 -8.47 -19.41 -15.89
C GLN A 133 -7.10 -19.56 -15.23
N TYR A 134 -7.10 -19.85 -13.94
CA TYR A 134 -5.88 -20.21 -13.23
C TYR A 134 -5.53 -21.67 -13.48
N ARG A 135 -4.24 -21.91 -13.70
CA ARG A 135 -3.68 -23.24 -13.92
C ARG A 135 -2.45 -23.40 -13.05
N ILE A 136 -2.17 -24.66 -12.71
CA ILE A 136 -0.90 -25.04 -12.11
C ILE A 136 -0.01 -25.55 -13.22
N GLU A 137 1.09 -24.84 -13.42
CA GLU A 137 2.16 -25.26 -14.32
C GLU A 137 3.34 -25.81 -13.54
N SER A 138 4.26 -26.43 -14.22
CA SER A 138 5.46 -27.02 -13.61
C SER A 138 6.71 -26.70 -14.38
N THR A 139 7.82 -26.58 -13.66
CA THR A 139 9.15 -26.30 -14.23
C THR A 139 10.27 -26.96 -13.44
N HIS A 140 11.40 -27.15 -14.07
CA HIS A 140 12.67 -27.53 -13.41
C HIS A 140 13.57 -26.34 -13.09
N LYS A 141 13.22 -25.13 -13.59
CA LYS A 141 14.02 -23.91 -13.44
C LYS A 141 13.15 -22.76 -12.97
N GLU A 142 13.74 -21.81 -12.29
CA GLU A 142 13.09 -20.54 -11.99
C GLU A 142 13.05 -19.67 -13.26
N TYR A 143 11.85 -19.39 -13.77
CA TYR A 143 11.68 -18.55 -14.95
C TYR A 143 11.13 -17.17 -14.63
N TYR A 144 10.35 -17.05 -13.55
CA TYR A 144 9.62 -15.84 -13.23
C TYR A 144 10.06 -15.30 -11.88
N PRO A 145 10.82 -14.21 -11.84
CA PRO A 145 11.13 -13.52 -10.59
C PRO A 145 9.82 -13.13 -9.88
N ASN A 146 9.80 -13.21 -8.56
CA ASN A 146 8.65 -12.95 -7.70
C ASN A 146 7.50 -13.97 -7.76
N THR A 147 7.61 -15.05 -8.51
CA THR A 147 6.66 -16.16 -8.48
C THR A 147 6.98 -17.10 -7.31
N VAL A 148 5.95 -17.54 -6.60
CA VAL A 148 6.10 -18.54 -5.54
C VAL A 148 5.95 -19.92 -6.15
N TYR A 149 6.95 -20.77 -5.90
CA TYR A 149 7.00 -22.14 -6.39
C TYR A 149 6.80 -23.12 -5.23
N PHE A 150 6.25 -24.28 -5.54
CA PHE A 150 5.97 -25.35 -4.61
C PHE A 150 6.63 -26.64 -5.10
N THR A 151 7.20 -27.44 -4.21
CA THR A 151 7.69 -28.78 -4.55
C THR A 151 6.56 -29.82 -4.60
N ASN A 152 5.39 -29.49 -4.08
CA ASN A 152 4.22 -30.36 -4.00
C ASN A 152 3.04 -29.73 -4.75
N LYS A 153 2.47 -30.47 -5.71
CA LYS A 153 1.35 -30.01 -6.57
C LYS A 153 0.03 -29.88 -5.78
N GLU A 154 -0.22 -30.77 -4.85
CA GLU A 154 -1.43 -30.77 -4.04
C GLU A 154 -1.48 -29.54 -3.13
N VAL A 155 -0.34 -29.19 -2.51
CA VAL A 155 -0.21 -27.97 -1.71
C VAL A 155 -0.39 -26.72 -2.58
N CYS A 156 0.17 -26.70 -3.79
CA CYS A 156 -0.05 -25.62 -4.77
C CYS A 156 -1.53 -25.50 -5.13
N GLN A 157 -2.25 -26.61 -5.30
CA GLN A 157 -3.69 -26.61 -5.58
C GLN A 157 -4.51 -26.07 -4.39
N VAL A 158 -4.15 -26.46 -3.17
CA VAL A 158 -4.78 -25.96 -1.94
C VAL A 158 -4.52 -24.45 -1.83
N ALA A 159 -3.31 -23.97 -2.13
CA ALA A 159 -2.99 -22.56 -2.12
C ALA A 159 -3.83 -21.75 -3.13
N LEU A 160 -3.99 -22.26 -4.33
CA LEU A 160 -4.86 -21.65 -5.35
C LEU A 160 -6.31 -21.53 -4.85
N ASN A 161 -6.84 -22.58 -4.29
CA ASN A 161 -8.23 -22.60 -3.80
C ASN A 161 -8.41 -21.65 -2.61
N THR A 162 -7.48 -21.67 -1.65
CA THR A 162 -7.52 -20.87 -0.43
C THR A 162 -7.44 -19.36 -0.72
N TYR A 163 -6.56 -18.98 -1.64
CA TYR A 163 -6.31 -17.57 -1.95
C TYR A 163 -6.94 -17.11 -3.26
N ARG A 164 -7.93 -17.81 -3.77
CA ARG A 164 -8.60 -17.51 -5.04
C ARG A 164 -9.05 -16.05 -5.13
N TYR A 165 -9.68 -15.53 -4.09
CA TYR A 165 -10.10 -14.14 -4.04
C TYR A 165 -8.94 -13.16 -4.18
N SER A 166 -7.81 -13.41 -3.51
CA SER A 166 -6.62 -12.55 -3.61
C SER A 166 -6.01 -12.56 -5.02
N PHE A 167 -6.00 -13.72 -5.69
CA PHE A 167 -5.60 -13.81 -7.09
C PHE A 167 -6.52 -13.00 -8.00
N ASP A 168 -7.84 -13.13 -7.84
CA ASP A 168 -8.82 -12.40 -8.64
C ASP A 168 -8.71 -10.89 -8.41
N LEU A 169 -8.43 -10.46 -7.17
CA LEU A 169 -8.23 -9.06 -6.82
C LEU A 169 -7.00 -8.47 -7.50
N VAL A 170 -5.83 -9.14 -7.40
CA VAL A 170 -4.59 -8.69 -8.06
C VAL A 170 -4.80 -8.60 -9.57
N ARG A 171 -5.43 -9.59 -10.18
CA ARG A 171 -5.75 -9.59 -11.61
C ARG A 171 -6.68 -8.46 -12.01
N LYS A 172 -7.70 -8.16 -11.20
CA LYS A 172 -8.63 -7.05 -11.45
C LYS A 172 -7.90 -5.71 -11.43
N LEU A 173 -6.99 -5.51 -10.47
CA LEU A 173 -6.17 -4.30 -10.39
C LEU A 173 -5.19 -4.17 -11.56
N ASP A 174 -4.54 -5.26 -11.95
CA ASP A 174 -3.66 -5.30 -13.12
C ASP A 174 -4.41 -4.94 -14.42
N TRP A 175 -5.58 -5.54 -14.61
CA TRP A 175 -6.43 -5.21 -15.75
C TRP A 175 -6.87 -3.74 -15.75
N GLN A 176 -7.30 -3.21 -14.59
CA GLN A 176 -7.69 -1.81 -14.44
C GLN A 176 -6.51 -0.85 -14.70
N TYR A 177 -5.32 -1.18 -14.21
CA TYR A 177 -4.11 -0.40 -14.46
C TYR A 177 -3.77 -0.37 -15.97
N ASN A 178 -3.83 -1.52 -16.63
CA ASN A 178 -3.58 -1.61 -18.07
C ASN A 178 -4.61 -0.81 -18.89
N LEU A 179 -5.88 -0.78 -18.50
CA LEU A 179 -6.89 0.08 -19.12
C LEU A 179 -6.55 1.57 -18.92
N LEU A 180 -6.13 1.98 -17.72
CA LEU A 180 -5.70 3.36 -17.45
C LEU A 180 -4.50 3.81 -18.31
N LEU A 181 -3.70 2.88 -18.85
CA LEU A 181 -2.58 3.21 -19.73
C LEU A 181 -2.98 3.48 -21.18
N VAL A 182 -4.12 2.96 -21.64
CA VAL A 182 -4.47 2.90 -23.07
C VAL A 182 -5.77 3.60 -23.42
N MET A 183 -6.58 3.98 -22.44
CA MET A 183 -7.89 4.62 -22.65
C MET A 183 -7.91 6.03 -22.10
N ASP A 184 -8.67 6.89 -22.75
CA ASP A 184 -9.04 8.19 -22.21
C ASP A 184 -10.22 8.04 -21.24
N TYR A 185 -10.18 8.78 -20.13
CA TYR A 185 -11.18 8.75 -19.09
C TYR A 185 -11.71 10.14 -18.79
N THR A 186 -13.00 10.24 -18.61
CA THR A 186 -13.65 11.42 -18.04
C THR A 186 -13.38 11.52 -16.55
N ARG A 187 -13.54 12.71 -15.97
CA ARG A 187 -13.42 12.92 -14.52
C ARG A 187 -14.37 12.03 -13.73
N GLU A 188 -15.58 11.80 -14.23
CA GLU A 188 -16.58 10.96 -13.55
C GLU A 188 -16.14 9.49 -13.50
N GLU A 189 -15.62 8.96 -14.59
CA GLU A 189 -15.08 7.60 -14.67
C GLU A 189 -13.87 7.43 -13.73
N LEU A 190 -12.97 8.42 -13.69
CA LEU A 190 -11.85 8.42 -12.76
C LEU A 190 -12.31 8.44 -11.29
N ASN A 191 -13.35 9.19 -10.96
CA ASN A 191 -13.94 9.19 -9.62
C ASN A 191 -14.51 7.81 -9.24
N GLN A 192 -15.12 7.10 -10.19
CA GLN A 192 -15.61 5.73 -9.95
C GLN A 192 -14.47 4.75 -9.69
N ILE A 193 -13.39 4.84 -10.48
CA ILE A 193 -12.19 4.03 -10.28
C ILE A 193 -11.54 4.35 -8.93
N HIS A 194 -11.40 5.61 -8.59
CA HIS A 194 -10.84 6.04 -7.31
C HIS A 194 -11.60 5.44 -6.12
N ARG A 195 -12.93 5.57 -6.09
CA ARG A 195 -13.78 4.97 -5.04
C ARG A 195 -13.61 3.44 -4.95
N MET A 196 -13.50 2.76 -6.10
CA MET A 196 -13.22 1.33 -6.11
C MET A 196 -11.87 1.01 -5.46
N LEU A 197 -10.84 1.83 -5.74
CA LEU A 197 -9.50 1.64 -5.19
C LEU A 197 -9.44 1.90 -3.68
N GLU A 198 -10.25 2.81 -3.14
CA GLU A 198 -10.35 3.05 -1.69
C GLU A 198 -10.90 1.86 -0.92
N THR A 199 -11.69 1.00 -1.55
CA THR A 199 -12.29 -0.19 -0.92
C THR A 199 -11.40 -1.43 -0.96
N VAL A 200 -10.25 -1.36 -1.60
CA VAL A 200 -9.25 -2.43 -1.78
C VAL A 200 -8.03 -2.16 -0.91
#